data_c783111a6b7614d0a7e5f076bab70fdb
#
_entry.id   c783111a6b7614d0a7e5f076bab70fdb
#
_cell.length_a   1.000
_cell.length_b   1.000
_cell.length_c   1.000
_cell.angle_alpha   90.00
_cell.angle_beta   90.00
_cell.angle_gamma   90.00
#
_symmetry.space_group_name_H-M   'P 1'
#
loop_
_entity.id
_entity.type
_entity.pdbx_description
1 polymer ?
#
loop_
_entity_poly.entity_id
_entity_poly.type
_entity_poly.pdbx_seq_one_letter_code
_entity_poly.pdbx_strand_id
1 'polypeptide(L)'
;MGKAMGNFTELDAYLFGQGTHYDIYKKLGAHLSVDGKKKGVRFAVWAPNAKRVFVIGEFNGWDETANEMERVEPESIGVFETFVPNIGMGVLYKYLIETADGTLLYKADPYANEAELRPGTASKVADIEHFKWTDSKWMKDRAACKDPYEKPMAIYEVHPGSWMRHPGREDEGFYTYRQLAHALADYVKEMGYTHVELMGILEYPFDGSWGYQVTGYYAPTSRYGTPEDFAYFVDYLHKKGIGVILDWVPAHFPKDAHGLADFDGTPIYEYADPRMGEHPDWGTKIFDYGKSEVKNFLIGSALLWIEHYHIDGLRVDAVASMLYLDYGKNEGEWIPNKYGENKNLEAIEFFRHINTLILGRNPGTVMIAEESTAWPQVTGEAQYGGLNFTYKWNMGWMHDFLDYMKLDPYFRKDNHHKMTFAMSYNGSEHYILVLSHDEVVHLKCSMINKMPGEEADKFANLKAGYAFMMGHPGKKLLFMGQDIGQYREWSEERELDWYVLENPHNKGLQEFVKELLHIYRKYPCMYELDGGGEGFEWINADDADRSIYSFVRKSKDGKNNMLFVCNFTPVARPDYRVGVPKKKTYKLVLDSDAAEFGGEGTEK
;
A
#
# COMPACT_ATOMS: atom_id res chain seq x y z
N MET A 1 20.43 16.81 -30.23
CA MET A 1 21.44 17.10 -29.20
C MET A 1 20.72 17.11 -27.88
N GLY A 2 20.77 15.99 -27.14
CA GLY A 2 20.17 15.88 -25.83
C GLY A 2 20.91 16.81 -24.86
N LYS A 3 20.17 17.62 -24.13
CA LYS A 3 20.72 18.34 -22.98
C LYS A 3 21.30 17.31 -22.02
N ALA A 4 22.55 17.51 -21.59
CA ALA A 4 23.13 16.69 -20.52
C ALA A 4 22.20 16.73 -19.31
N MET A 5 21.55 15.61 -19.00
CA MET A 5 20.89 15.43 -17.73
C MET A 5 21.98 15.37 -16.67
N GLY A 6 21.92 16.22 -15.64
CA GLY A 6 22.74 15.96 -14.49
C GLY A 6 23.61 17.07 -13.91
N ASN A 7 23.58 18.30 -14.37
CA ASN A 7 24.15 19.38 -13.58
C ASN A 7 23.06 19.91 -12.64
N PHE A 8 23.31 19.86 -11.36
CA PHE A 8 22.47 20.51 -10.37
C PHE A 8 22.63 22.03 -10.54
N THR A 9 21.56 22.74 -10.87
CA THR A 9 21.57 24.14 -11.23
C THR A 9 21.11 25.05 -10.08
N GLU A 10 21.32 26.37 -10.19
CA GLU A 10 20.74 27.33 -9.23
C GLU A 10 19.22 27.22 -9.12
N LEU A 11 18.52 26.93 -10.23
CA LEU A 11 17.07 26.69 -10.19
C LEU A 11 16.75 25.41 -9.42
N ASP A 12 17.52 24.34 -9.62
CA ASP A 12 17.36 23.09 -8.85
C ASP A 12 17.58 23.36 -7.34
N ALA A 13 18.62 24.13 -6.99
CA ALA A 13 18.90 24.53 -5.61
C ALA A 13 17.74 25.34 -5.00
N TYR A 14 17.20 26.30 -5.74
CA TYR A 14 16.07 27.10 -5.29
C TYR A 14 14.83 26.24 -5.05
N LEU A 15 14.44 25.42 -6.02
CA LEU A 15 13.25 24.55 -5.90
C LEU A 15 13.41 23.51 -4.78
N PHE A 16 14.60 22.95 -4.63
CA PHE A 16 14.94 22.00 -3.58
C PHE A 16 14.81 22.63 -2.19
N GLY A 17 15.35 23.82 -2.01
CA GLY A 17 15.22 24.60 -0.77
C GLY A 17 13.79 25.06 -0.48
N GLN A 18 12.90 25.11 -1.47
CA GLN A 18 11.48 25.43 -1.30
C GLN A 18 10.57 24.20 -1.05
N GLY A 19 11.08 22.97 -1.20
CA GLY A 19 10.27 21.77 -1.11
C GLY A 19 9.38 21.51 -2.32
N THR A 20 9.72 22.08 -3.48
CA THR A 20 8.90 22.04 -4.70
C THR A 20 9.62 21.49 -5.93
N HIS A 21 10.78 20.86 -5.73
CA HIS A 21 11.50 20.20 -6.80
C HIS A 21 10.98 18.78 -7.04
N TYR A 22 9.83 18.66 -7.71
CA TYR A 22 9.13 17.39 -7.88
C TYR A 22 9.86 16.37 -8.75
N ASP A 23 10.82 16.81 -9.56
CA ASP A 23 11.69 15.96 -10.38
C ASP A 23 13.11 15.79 -9.80
N ILE A 24 13.26 15.97 -8.48
CA ILE A 24 14.56 15.91 -7.79
C ILE A 24 15.32 14.61 -8.04
N TYR A 25 14.60 13.50 -8.18
CA TYR A 25 15.18 12.18 -8.45
C TYR A 25 15.87 12.07 -9.83
N LYS A 26 15.65 13.03 -10.73
CA LYS A 26 16.38 13.16 -12.00
C LYS A 26 17.69 13.94 -11.85
N LYS A 27 17.93 14.49 -10.68
CA LYS A 27 19.10 15.32 -10.37
C LYS A 27 20.01 14.68 -9.32
N LEU A 28 19.44 14.18 -8.23
CA LEU A 28 20.15 13.41 -7.22
C LEU A 28 20.13 11.93 -7.58
N GLY A 29 21.14 11.18 -7.10
CA GLY A 29 21.35 9.79 -7.47
C GLY A 29 22.44 9.60 -8.51
N ALA A 30 22.42 8.42 -9.16
CA ALA A 30 23.37 8.03 -10.20
C ALA A 30 22.70 8.01 -11.58
N HIS A 31 23.18 8.84 -12.51
CA HIS A 31 22.59 8.99 -13.83
C HIS A 31 23.61 8.79 -14.95
N LEU A 32 23.27 7.98 -15.95
CA LEU A 32 24.05 7.89 -17.19
C LEU A 32 24.18 9.27 -17.80
N SER A 33 25.39 9.67 -18.13
CA SER A 33 25.69 11.02 -18.59
C SER A 33 26.85 11.05 -19.59
N VAL A 34 27.00 12.18 -20.24
CA VAL A 34 28.13 12.45 -21.14
C VAL A 34 28.77 13.79 -20.74
N ASP A 35 30.05 13.75 -20.45
CA ASP A 35 30.85 14.93 -20.22
C ASP A 35 31.88 15.12 -21.37
N GLY A 36 31.69 16.14 -22.18
CA GLY A 36 32.43 16.32 -23.41
C GLY A 36 32.22 15.17 -24.40
N LYS A 37 33.25 14.34 -24.58
CA LYS A 37 33.20 13.11 -25.41
C LYS A 37 33.18 11.82 -24.61
N LYS A 38 33.25 11.90 -23.29
CA LYS A 38 33.32 10.74 -22.40
C LYS A 38 31.91 10.35 -21.92
N LYS A 39 31.54 9.09 -22.11
CA LYS A 39 30.36 8.50 -21.48
C LYS A 39 30.74 8.04 -20.08
N GLY A 40 29.82 8.11 -19.15
CA GLY A 40 30.02 7.70 -17.76
C GLY A 40 28.75 7.88 -16.94
N VAL A 41 28.94 8.01 -15.64
CA VAL A 41 27.86 8.21 -14.66
C VAL A 41 28.13 9.47 -13.86
N ARG A 42 27.11 10.27 -13.69
CA ARG A 42 27.10 11.41 -12.78
C ARG A 42 26.43 10.96 -11.49
N PHE A 43 27.11 11.26 -10.39
CA PHE A 43 26.63 10.99 -9.04
C PHE A 43 26.35 12.31 -8.33
N ALA A 44 25.23 12.41 -7.65
CA ALA A 44 24.89 13.57 -6.84
C ALA A 44 24.16 13.15 -5.56
N VAL A 45 24.53 13.72 -4.41
CA VAL A 45 23.99 13.38 -3.10
C VAL A 45 23.86 14.63 -2.21
N TRP A 46 22.81 14.67 -1.42
CA TRP A 46 22.59 15.70 -0.40
C TRP A 46 23.17 15.24 0.96
N ALA A 47 24.18 15.97 1.42
CA ALA A 47 24.88 15.71 2.68
C ALA A 47 25.42 17.05 3.24
N PRO A 48 24.54 17.95 3.73
CA PRO A 48 24.88 19.36 3.99
C PRO A 48 25.96 19.55 5.06
N ASN A 49 26.07 18.64 6.02
CA ASN A 49 27.01 18.74 7.13
C ASN A 49 28.25 17.86 6.94
N ALA A 50 28.37 17.15 5.82
CA ALA A 50 29.56 16.38 5.50
C ALA A 50 30.76 17.29 5.28
N LYS A 51 31.92 16.88 5.76
CA LYS A 51 33.21 17.56 5.47
C LYS A 51 33.68 17.25 4.08
N ARG A 52 33.62 15.97 3.67
CA ARG A 52 33.96 15.47 2.32
C ARG A 52 33.03 14.32 1.96
N VAL A 53 32.82 14.11 0.69
CA VAL A 53 32.07 12.98 0.15
C VAL A 53 32.83 12.35 -1.00
N PHE A 54 32.85 11.03 -1.06
CA PHE A 54 33.42 10.25 -2.15
C PHE A 54 32.40 9.28 -2.72
N VAL A 55 32.49 8.97 -4.00
CA VAL A 55 31.80 7.82 -4.56
C VAL A 55 32.76 6.68 -4.76
N ILE A 56 32.52 5.57 -4.06
CA ILE A 56 33.34 4.37 -4.10
C ILE A 56 32.53 3.19 -4.67
N GLY A 57 33.20 2.29 -5.34
CA GLY A 57 32.51 1.15 -5.96
C GLY A 57 33.47 0.22 -6.70
N GLU A 58 32.89 -0.71 -7.45
CA GLU A 58 33.68 -1.68 -8.24
C GLU A 58 34.64 -1.01 -9.21
N PHE A 59 34.26 0.14 -9.75
CA PHE A 59 35.03 0.90 -10.76
C PHE A 59 36.35 1.50 -10.24
N ASN A 60 36.50 1.65 -8.96
CA ASN A 60 37.75 2.15 -8.33
C ASN A 60 38.27 1.18 -7.26
N GLY A 61 37.78 -0.08 -7.24
CA GLY A 61 38.21 -1.08 -6.26
C GLY A 61 37.82 -0.73 -4.82
N TRP A 62 36.76 0.06 -4.63
CA TRP A 62 36.31 0.56 -3.33
C TRP A 62 37.35 1.41 -2.60
N ASP A 63 38.19 2.12 -3.36
CA ASP A 63 39.23 3.02 -2.84
C ASP A 63 38.59 4.25 -2.17
N GLU A 64 38.78 4.37 -0.87
CA GLU A 64 38.24 5.44 -0.02
C GLU A 64 38.85 6.82 -0.30
N THR A 65 39.89 6.88 -1.11
CA THR A 65 40.58 8.13 -1.46
C THR A 65 40.31 8.59 -2.89
N ALA A 66 39.62 7.75 -3.67
CA ALA A 66 39.32 8.03 -5.07
C ALA A 66 37.93 8.67 -5.25
N ASN A 67 37.77 9.42 -6.36
CA ASN A 67 36.50 10.02 -6.78
C ASN A 67 35.83 10.88 -5.68
N GLU A 68 36.62 11.83 -5.11
CA GLU A 68 36.04 12.86 -4.26
C GLU A 68 35.04 13.70 -5.05
N MET A 69 33.93 14.06 -4.41
CA MET A 69 32.83 14.82 -4.98
C MET A 69 32.96 16.29 -4.61
N GLU A 70 32.58 17.18 -5.52
CA GLU A 70 32.61 18.62 -5.32
C GLU A 70 31.28 19.15 -4.80
N ARG A 71 31.31 20.13 -3.89
CA ARG A 71 30.09 20.86 -3.50
C ARG A 71 29.59 21.70 -4.65
N VAL A 72 28.28 21.61 -4.87
CA VAL A 72 27.56 22.38 -5.89
C VAL A 72 27.26 23.80 -5.35
N GLU A 73 27.34 24.79 -6.19
CA GLU A 73 26.93 26.16 -5.84
C GLU A 73 25.39 26.33 -5.87
N PRO A 74 24.75 27.02 -4.92
CA PRO A 74 25.41 27.61 -3.74
C PRO A 74 25.77 26.53 -2.71
N GLU A 75 26.96 26.59 -2.14
CA GLU A 75 27.46 25.58 -1.17
C GLU A 75 26.50 25.33 -0.01
N SER A 76 25.69 26.30 0.34
CA SER A 76 24.69 26.23 1.42
C SER A 76 23.59 25.20 1.18
N ILE A 77 23.38 24.75 -0.08
CA ILE A 77 22.39 23.69 -0.37
C ILE A 77 22.87 22.31 0.08
N GLY A 78 24.18 22.12 0.22
CA GLY A 78 24.77 20.89 0.74
C GLY A 78 24.71 19.70 -0.21
N VAL A 79 24.65 19.93 -1.51
CA VAL A 79 24.71 18.88 -2.54
C VAL A 79 26.15 18.69 -2.98
N PHE A 80 26.59 17.44 -3.14
CA PHE A 80 27.87 17.05 -3.71
C PHE A 80 27.64 16.33 -5.04
N GLU A 81 28.47 16.61 -6.04
CA GLU A 81 28.37 16.04 -7.37
C GLU A 81 29.75 15.63 -7.92
N THR A 82 29.81 14.54 -8.70
CA THR A 82 30.97 14.17 -9.49
C THR A 82 30.58 13.40 -10.75
N PHE A 83 31.46 13.38 -11.76
CA PHE A 83 31.31 12.56 -12.96
C PHE A 83 32.42 11.53 -13.05
N VAL A 84 32.05 10.24 -13.15
CA VAL A 84 32.99 9.13 -13.32
C VAL A 84 32.90 8.61 -14.75
N PRO A 85 33.94 8.78 -15.56
CA PRO A 85 33.94 8.32 -16.94
C PRO A 85 34.15 6.81 -17.07
N ASN A 86 33.71 6.24 -18.21
CA ASN A 86 33.92 4.87 -18.63
C ASN A 86 33.26 3.79 -17.72
N ILE A 87 32.23 4.17 -16.99
CA ILE A 87 31.36 3.25 -16.25
C ILE A 87 29.92 3.36 -16.75
N GLY A 88 29.06 2.41 -16.42
CA GLY A 88 27.69 2.35 -16.91
C GLY A 88 26.75 1.57 -15.98
N MET A 89 25.70 1.05 -16.56
CA MET A 89 24.68 0.27 -15.84
C MET A 89 25.28 -0.95 -15.15
N GLY A 90 24.66 -1.32 -14.03
CA GLY A 90 24.99 -2.53 -13.30
C GLY A 90 26.13 -2.38 -12.30
N VAL A 91 26.86 -1.29 -12.29
CA VAL A 91 27.99 -1.04 -11.41
C VAL A 91 27.51 -0.79 -9.98
N LEU A 92 28.11 -1.48 -9.00
CA LEU A 92 27.86 -1.28 -7.58
C LEU A 92 28.65 -0.08 -7.04
N TYR A 93 27.99 0.72 -6.19
CA TYR A 93 28.60 1.89 -5.57
C TYR A 93 28.00 2.21 -4.21
N LYS A 94 28.74 3.01 -3.43
CA LYS A 94 28.29 3.67 -2.19
C LYS A 94 28.83 5.10 -2.15
N TYR A 95 28.20 5.93 -1.32
CA TYR A 95 28.80 7.17 -0.88
C TYR A 95 29.60 6.93 0.39
N LEU A 96 30.86 7.34 0.40
CA LEU A 96 31.70 7.43 1.58
C LEU A 96 31.66 8.87 2.07
N ILE A 97 31.10 9.09 3.23
CA ILE A 97 30.88 10.41 3.83
C ILE A 97 31.87 10.57 4.99
N GLU A 98 32.74 11.57 4.90
CA GLU A 98 33.56 12.04 6.03
C GLU A 98 32.75 13.08 6.79
N THR A 99 32.36 12.76 8.00
CA THR A 99 31.59 13.66 8.87
C THR A 99 32.45 14.82 9.41
N ALA A 100 31.83 15.81 10.05
CA ALA A 100 32.53 16.97 10.59
C ALA A 100 33.62 16.59 11.63
N ASP A 101 33.45 15.50 12.37
CA ASP A 101 34.42 14.98 13.35
C ASP A 101 35.44 13.99 12.75
N GLY A 102 35.35 13.73 11.43
CA GLY A 102 36.27 12.84 10.71
C GLY A 102 35.88 11.37 10.71
N THR A 103 34.69 10.99 11.22
CA THR A 103 34.17 9.63 11.10
C THR A 103 33.80 9.32 9.65
N LEU A 104 34.07 8.08 9.20
CA LEU A 104 33.72 7.64 7.86
C LEU A 104 32.44 6.81 7.89
N LEU A 105 31.46 7.20 7.09
CA LEU A 105 30.18 6.52 6.94
C LEU A 105 30.02 5.97 5.52
N TYR A 106 29.63 4.71 5.39
CA TYR A 106 29.39 4.03 4.11
C TYR A 106 27.90 3.95 3.85
N LYS A 107 27.38 4.83 3.01
CA LYS A 107 25.94 5.01 2.79
C LYS A 107 25.52 4.50 1.41
N ALA A 108 24.37 3.81 1.36
CA ALA A 108 23.66 3.61 0.12
C ALA A 108 23.15 4.97 -0.40
N ASP A 109 22.91 5.05 -1.70
CA ASP A 109 22.35 6.25 -2.30
C ASP A 109 20.85 6.35 -2.00
N PRO A 110 20.39 7.42 -1.34
CA PRO A 110 18.97 7.61 -1.03
C PRO A 110 18.06 7.66 -2.27
N TYR A 111 18.61 8.05 -3.43
CA TYR A 111 17.90 8.18 -4.70
C TYR A 111 18.21 7.05 -5.69
N ALA A 112 18.88 5.98 -5.25
CA ALA A 112 19.18 4.84 -6.12
C ALA A 112 17.91 4.22 -6.72
N ASN A 113 17.94 3.95 -8.01
CA ASN A 113 16.84 3.27 -8.71
C ASN A 113 16.97 1.74 -8.70
N GLU A 114 18.10 1.21 -8.29
CA GLU A 114 18.34 -0.23 -8.10
C GLU A 114 19.29 -0.45 -6.93
N ALA A 115 19.03 -1.48 -6.14
CA ALA A 115 19.87 -1.88 -5.02
C ALA A 115 20.57 -3.22 -5.30
N GLU A 116 21.71 -3.42 -4.65
CA GLU A 116 22.33 -4.74 -4.56
C GLU A 116 21.40 -5.72 -3.86
N LEU A 117 21.39 -6.99 -4.32
CA LEU A 117 20.61 -8.03 -3.64
C LEU A 117 21.15 -8.26 -2.22
N ARG A 118 20.25 -8.26 -1.26
CA ARG A 118 20.60 -8.54 0.14
C ARG A 118 21.36 -9.89 0.28
N PRO A 119 22.30 -10.04 1.23
CA PRO A 119 22.66 -9.09 2.29
C PRO A 119 23.56 -7.93 1.86
N GLY A 120 23.86 -7.78 0.57
CA GLY A 120 24.57 -6.63 0.06
C GLY A 120 23.82 -5.31 0.33
N THR A 121 24.58 -4.23 0.50
CA THR A 121 24.02 -2.93 0.92
C THR A 121 24.46 -1.78 -0.01
N ALA A 122 25.03 -2.11 -1.16
CA ALA A 122 25.39 -1.12 -2.16
C ALA A 122 24.18 -0.70 -3.00
N SER A 123 24.28 0.45 -3.59
CA SER A 123 23.41 0.90 -4.67
C SER A 123 23.96 0.42 -6.01
N LYS A 124 23.11 0.35 -7.01
CA LYS A 124 23.48 -0.11 -8.35
C LYS A 124 23.06 0.92 -9.39
N VAL A 125 23.94 1.24 -10.32
CA VAL A 125 23.62 2.16 -11.41
C VAL A 125 22.60 1.53 -12.32
N ALA A 126 21.43 2.14 -12.43
CA ALA A 126 20.34 1.70 -13.29
C ALA A 126 19.88 2.82 -14.22
N ASP A 127 19.38 2.42 -15.38
CA ASP A 127 18.67 3.30 -16.30
C ASP A 127 17.20 2.87 -16.35
N ILE A 128 16.33 3.70 -15.83
CA ILE A 128 14.90 3.42 -15.76
C ILE A 128 14.11 4.05 -16.91
N GLU A 129 14.73 4.90 -17.75
CA GLU A 129 14.04 5.72 -18.77
C GLU A 129 13.73 4.95 -20.08
N HIS A 130 14.28 3.75 -20.28
CA HIS A 130 14.24 3.08 -21.59
C HIS A 130 13.18 1.99 -21.72
N PHE A 131 12.39 1.71 -20.67
CA PHE A 131 11.29 0.75 -20.76
C PHE A 131 10.22 1.22 -21.74
N LYS A 132 9.77 0.33 -22.62
CA LYS A 132 8.75 0.63 -23.62
C LYS A 132 7.37 0.22 -23.12
N TRP A 133 6.68 1.16 -22.50
CA TRP A 133 5.31 0.99 -22.04
C TRP A 133 4.35 0.69 -23.18
N THR A 134 3.43 -0.22 -22.94
CA THR A 134 2.40 -0.61 -23.90
C THR A 134 0.98 -0.48 -23.33
N ASP A 135 0.84 0.08 -22.14
CA ASP A 135 -0.39 0.29 -21.38
C ASP A 135 -1.10 1.62 -21.67
N SER A 136 -0.78 2.28 -22.77
CA SER A 136 -1.30 3.61 -23.13
C SER A 136 -2.83 3.72 -23.09
N LYS A 137 -3.54 2.61 -23.39
CA LYS A 137 -5.00 2.56 -23.28
C LYS A 137 -5.43 2.67 -21.81
N TRP A 138 -4.79 1.90 -20.92
CA TRP A 138 -5.07 1.93 -19.48
C TRP A 138 -4.85 3.33 -18.91
N MET A 139 -3.68 3.93 -19.19
CA MET A 139 -3.33 5.27 -18.72
C MET A 139 -4.32 6.34 -19.21
N LYS A 140 -4.78 6.22 -20.46
CA LYS A 140 -5.80 7.11 -20.99
C LYS A 140 -7.16 6.93 -20.29
N ASP A 141 -7.58 5.68 -20.09
CA ASP A 141 -8.85 5.36 -19.43
C ASP A 141 -8.81 5.82 -17.95
N ARG A 142 -7.66 5.65 -17.26
CA ARG A 142 -7.42 6.16 -15.92
C ARG A 142 -7.55 7.68 -15.85
N ALA A 143 -6.87 8.39 -16.73
CA ALA A 143 -6.91 9.85 -16.80
C ALA A 143 -8.30 10.41 -17.13
N ALA A 144 -9.13 9.64 -17.82
CA ALA A 144 -10.52 9.99 -18.14
C ALA A 144 -11.50 9.70 -17.00
N CYS A 145 -11.08 9.03 -15.93
CA CYS A 145 -11.92 8.75 -14.78
C CYS A 145 -12.20 10.03 -13.99
N LYS A 146 -13.43 10.49 -14.04
CA LYS A 146 -13.84 11.74 -13.37
C LYS A 146 -14.20 11.53 -11.90
N ASP A 147 -14.67 10.33 -11.56
CA ASP A 147 -15.14 9.99 -10.23
C ASP A 147 -14.73 8.54 -9.90
N PRO A 148 -13.68 8.36 -9.11
CA PRO A 148 -13.23 7.02 -8.68
C PRO A 148 -14.23 6.35 -7.73
N TYR A 149 -15.06 7.13 -7.02
CA TYR A 149 -16.00 6.59 -6.03
C TYR A 149 -17.12 5.77 -6.69
N GLU A 150 -17.45 6.08 -7.94
CA GLU A 150 -18.49 5.38 -8.72
C GLU A 150 -17.99 4.12 -9.42
N LYS A 151 -16.72 3.78 -9.26
CA LYS A 151 -16.12 2.59 -9.88
C LYS A 151 -16.01 1.43 -8.88
N PRO A 152 -16.14 0.20 -9.36
CA PRO A 152 -15.86 -0.96 -8.51
C PRO A 152 -14.37 -0.99 -8.15
N MET A 153 -14.07 -1.24 -6.89
CA MET A 153 -12.71 -1.48 -6.42
C MET A 153 -12.74 -2.64 -5.42
N ALA A 154 -12.21 -3.76 -5.85
CA ALA A 154 -11.97 -4.95 -5.05
C ALA A 154 -10.49 -5.27 -5.15
N ILE A 155 -9.78 -5.12 -4.04
CA ILE A 155 -8.33 -5.16 -3.94
C ILE A 155 -7.90 -6.53 -3.42
N TYR A 156 -6.92 -7.13 -4.08
CA TYR A 156 -6.20 -8.30 -3.61
C TYR A 156 -4.85 -7.84 -3.06
N GLU A 157 -4.69 -7.82 -1.74
CA GLU A 157 -3.45 -7.44 -1.06
C GLU A 157 -2.48 -8.61 -1.11
N VAL A 158 -1.25 -8.37 -1.56
CA VAL A 158 -0.26 -9.42 -1.87
C VAL A 158 1.12 -9.07 -1.35
N HIS A 159 1.74 -10.01 -0.65
CA HIS A 159 3.18 -10.03 -0.40
C HIS A 159 3.84 -10.94 -1.46
N PRO A 160 4.59 -10.39 -2.44
CA PRO A 160 5.08 -11.14 -3.59
C PRO A 160 5.92 -12.37 -3.25
N GLY A 161 6.80 -12.23 -2.26
CA GLY A 161 7.74 -13.30 -1.86
C GLY A 161 7.10 -14.50 -1.16
N SER A 162 5.83 -14.42 -0.77
CA SER A 162 5.11 -15.48 -0.07
C SER A 162 3.76 -15.84 -0.69
N TRP A 163 3.47 -15.31 -1.88
CA TRP A 163 2.25 -15.69 -2.59
C TRP A 163 2.39 -17.05 -3.25
N MET A 164 3.47 -17.25 -4.02
CA MET A 164 3.82 -18.52 -4.67
C MET A 164 5.33 -18.61 -4.83
N ARG A 165 5.91 -19.80 -4.69
CA ARG A 165 7.35 -20.06 -4.83
C ARG A 165 7.62 -21.23 -5.75
N HIS A 166 8.82 -21.29 -6.30
CA HIS A 166 9.30 -22.46 -7.03
C HIS A 166 9.65 -23.58 -6.06
N PRO A 167 9.02 -24.75 -6.17
CA PRO A 167 9.29 -25.86 -5.25
C PRO A 167 10.73 -26.40 -5.39
N GLY A 168 11.34 -26.74 -4.27
CA GLY A 168 12.60 -27.49 -4.25
C GLY A 168 13.85 -26.70 -4.66
N ARG A 169 13.80 -25.38 -4.74
CA ARG A 169 15.00 -24.55 -4.96
C ARG A 169 15.75 -24.29 -3.65
N GLU A 170 17.09 -24.35 -3.71
CA GLU A 170 17.98 -24.02 -2.57
C GLU A 170 18.01 -22.51 -2.28
N ASP A 171 17.82 -21.67 -3.31
CA ASP A 171 17.51 -20.26 -3.14
C ASP A 171 16.06 -20.14 -2.64
N GLU A 172 15.66 -19.00 -2.10
CA GLU A 172 14.34 -18.76 -1.50
C GLU A 172 13.16 -19.09 -2.44
N GLY A 173 13.43 -19.41 -3.69
CA GLY A 173 12.47 -19.86 -4.68
C GLY A 173 11.46 -18.79 -5.11
N PHE A 174 11.76 -17.52 -4.93
CA PHE A 174 10.86 -16.44 -5.32
C PHE A 174 10.55 -16.45 -6.82
N TYR A 175 9.31 -16.09 -7.14
CA TYR A 175 8.97 -15.71 -8.51
C TYR A 175 9.64 -14.38 -8.85
N THR A 176 10.17 -14.27 -10.07
CA THR A 176 10.59 -12.98 -10.59
C THR A 176 9.39 -12.09 -10.86
N TYR A 177 9.59 -10.77 -10.95
CA TYR A 177 8.52 -9.83 -11.34
C TYR A 177 7.79 -10.28 -12.62
N ARG A 178 8.52 -10.79 -13.62
CA ARG A 178 7.93 -11.28 -14.88
C ARG A 178 7.09 -12.54 -14.68
N GLN A 179 7.56 -13.49 -13.89
CA GLN A 179 6.79 -14.72 -13.59
C GLN A 179 5.56 -14.38 -12.75
N LEU A 180 5.74 -13.53 -11.74
CA LEU A 180 4.65 -13.07 -10.89
C LEU A 180 3.58 -12.33 -11.70
N ALA A 181 3.98 -11.49 -12.68
CA ALA A 181 3.05 -10.77 -13.54
C ALA A 181 2.06 -11.69 -14.23
N HIS A 182 2.53 -12.81 -14.77
CA HIS A 182 1.67 -13.77 -15.45
C HIS A 182 0.77 -14.53 -14.49
N ALA A 183 1.36 -15.15 -13.46
CA ALA A 183 0.63 -15.98 -12.52
C ALA A 183 -0.42 -15.19 -11.71
N LEU A 184 -0.02 -14.03 -11.18
CA LEU A 184 -0.89 -13.18 -10.38
C LEU A 184 -2.01 -12.55 -11.21
N ALA A 185 -1.69 -12.07 -12.43
CA ALA A 185 -2.71 -11.48 -13.29
C ALA A 185 -3.78 -12.48 -13.70
N ASP A 186 -3.41 -13.72 -14.00
CA ASP A 186 -4.36 -14.77 -14.36
C ASP A 186 -5.26 -15.10 -13.18
N TYR A 187 -4.70 -15.27 -11.97
CA TYR A 187 -5.45 -15.52 -10.74
C TYR A 187 -6.43 -14.38 -10.40
N VAL A 188 -5.92 -13.16 -10.32
CA VAL A 188 -6.69 -11.96 -9.96
C VAL A 188 -7.83 -11.71 -10.94
N LYS A 189 -7.57 -11.91 -12.23
CA LYS A 189 -8.59 -11.77 -13.29
C LYS A 189 -9.65 -12.85 -13.20
N GLU A 190 -9.25 -14.09 -12.97
CA GLU A 190 -10.18 -15.21 -12.83
C GLU A 190 -11.08 -15.01 -11.61
N MET A 191 -10.50 -14.65 -10.47
CA MET A 191 -11.25 -14.39 -9.24
C MET A 191 -12.18 -13.17 -9.35
N GLY A 192 -11.85 -12.18 -10.18
CA GLY A 192 -12.68 -11.00 -10.39
C GLY A 192 -12.25 -9.77 -9.58
N TYR A 193 -11.09 -9.79 -8.93
CA TYR A 193 -10.50 -8.57 -8.34
C TYR A 193 -10.23 -7.51 -9.40
N THR A 194 -10.21 -6.25 -9.00
CA THR A 194 -9.96 -5.12 -9.91
C THR A 194 -8.55 -4.57 -9.80
N HIS A 195 -7.95 -4.70 -8.63
CA HIS A 195 -6.62 -4.19 -8.31
C HIS A 195 -5.83 -5.22 -7.50
N VAL A 196 -4.52 -5.12 -7.59
CA VAL A 196 -3.60 -5.69 -6.61
C VAL A 196 -3.01 -4.57 -5.76
N GLU A 197 -2.79 -4.83 -4.47
CA GLU A 197 -2.03 -3.96 -3.57
C GLU A 197 -0.80 -4.72 -3.12
N LEU A 198 0.38 -4.19 -3.44
CA LEU A 198 1.65 -4.87 -3.28
C LEU A 198 2.38 -4.38 -2.02
N MET A 199 2.62 -5.27 -1.08
CA MET A 199 3.50 -5.05 0.06
C MET A 199 4.96 -5.29 -0.34
N GLY A 200 5.91 -4.61 0.33
CA GLY A 200 7.34 -4.92 0.24
C GLY A 200 7.94 -4.76 -1.16
N ILE A 201 7.57 -3.73 -1.89
CA ILE A 201 8.15 -3.42 -3.20
C ILE A 201 9.29 -2.41 -3.11
N LEU A 202 9.20 -1.38 -2.26
CA LEU A 202 10.32 -0.49 -2.01
C LEU A 202 11.44 -1.28 -1.33
N GLU A 203 12.70 -1.06 -1.73
CA GLU A 203 13.82 -1.88 -1.24
C GLU A 203 13.99 -1.80 0.28
N TYR A 204 14.21 -2.93 0.91
CA TYR A 204 14.36 -3.08 2.35
C TYR A 204 15.31 -4.24 2.69
N PRO A 205 16.11 -4.15 3.80
CA PRO A 205 17.13 -5.15 4.11
C PRO A 205 16.61 -6.39 4.85
N PHE A 206 15.58 -6.23 5.69
CA PHE A 206 15.12 -7.26 6.63
C PHE A 206 13.78 -7.85 6.21
N ASP A 207 13.76 -9.12 5.80
CA ASP A 207 12.56 -9.81 5.31
C ASP A 207 11.42 -9.82 6.32
N GLY A 208 11.72 -10.03 7.60
CA GLY A 208 10.74 -10.01 8.69
C GLY A 208 10.06 -8.66 8.93
N SER A 209 10.50 -7.59 8.25
CA SER A 209 9.78 -6.30 8.25
C SER A 209 8.65 -6.22 7.24
N TRP A 210 8.51 -7.24 6.37
CA TRP A 210 7.50 -7.30 5.29
C TRP A 210 7.57 -6.13 4.30
N GLY A 211 8.68 -5.37 4.31
CA GLY A 211 8.87 -4.16 3.52
C GLY A 211 8.55 -2.85 4.23
N TYR A 212 8.25 -2.88 5.54
CA TYR A 212 7.97 -1.66 6.31
C TYR A 212 9.21 -0.96 6.88
N GLN A 213 10.40 -1.57 6.75
CA GLN A 213 11.68 -0.94 7.10
C GLN A 213 12.46 -0.57 5.84
N VAL A 214 11.95 0.42 5.11
CA VAL A 214 12.45 0.82 3.79
C VAL A 214 13.80 1.52 3.88
N THR A 215 14.75 1.09 3.06
CA THR A 215 16.05 1.77 2.85
C THR A 215 16.21 2.35 1.45
N GLY A 216 15.43 1.87 0.47
CA GLY A 216 15.47 2.35 -0.92
C GLY A 216 14.12 2.84 -1.41
N TYR A 217 13.82 4.13 -1.21
CA TYR A 217 12.52 4.74 -1.56
C TYR A 217 12.28 4.89 -3.07
N TYR A 218 13.33 4.77 -3.87
CA TYR A 218 13.33 4.97 -5.33
C TYR A 218 13.65 3.70 -6.12
N ALA A 219 13.84 2.57 -5.42
CA ALA A 219 14.22 1.30 -6.02
C ALA A 219 13.17 0.22 -5.74
N PRO A 220 12.63 -0.46 -6.77
CA PRO A 220 11.92 -1.71 -6.53
C PRO A 220 12.89 -2.75 -5.97
N THR A 221 12.42 -3.55 -5.00
CA THR A 221 13.28 -4.53 -4.35
C THR A 221 13.93 -5.47 -5.36
N SER A 222 15.24 -5.68 -5.20
CA SER A 222 16.03 -6.57 -6.05
C SER A 222 15.74 -8.06 -5.85
N ARG A 223 14.94 -8.41 -4.84
CA ARG A 223 14.52 -9.80 -4.55
C ARG A 223 13.86 -10.50 -5.74
N TYR A 224 13.12 -9.74 -6.55
CA TYR A 224 12.27 -10.30 -7.61
C TYR A 224 12.75 -9.92 -9.01
N GLY A 225 13.84 -9.19 -9.15
CA GLY A 225 14.40 -8.79 -10.44
C GLY A 225 14.81 -7.33 -10.50
N THR A 226 14.89 -6.82 -11.73
CA THR A 226 15.36 -5.46 -12.03
C THR A 226 14.22 -4.44 -12.04
N PRO A 227 14.52 -3.13 -12.04
CA PRO A 227 13.54 -2.07 -12.28
C PRO A 227 12.75 -2.24 -13.59
N GLU A 228 13.40 -2.71 -14.66
CA GLU A 228 12.73 -3.02 -15.94
C GLU A 228 11.73 -4.18 -15.79
N ASP A 229 12.07 -5.20 -15.00
CA ASP A 229 11.17 -6.33 -14.73
C ASP A 229 9.95 -5.89 -13.93
N PHE A 230 10.11 -4.95 -13.00
CA PHE A 230 8.99 -4.35 -12.28
C PHE A 230 8.10 -3.50 -13.20
N ALA A 231 8.69 -2.69 -14.08
CA ALA A 231 7.93 -1.96 -15.11
C ALA A 231 7.13 -2.92 -16.01
N TYR A 232 7.74 -4.03 -16.42
CA TYR A 232 7.04 -5.10 -17.17
C TYR A 232 5.86 -5.67 -16.36
N PHE A 233 6.03 -5.91 -15.07
CA PHE A 233 4.97 -6.40 -14.20
C PHE A 233 3.74 -5.47 -14.24
N VAL A 234 3.94 -4.18 -14.04
CA VAL A 234 2.86 -3.19 -14.07
C VAL A 234 2.19 -3.12 -15.45
N ASP A 235 3.00 -3.00 -16.52
CA ASP A 235 2.52 -2.96 -17.90
C ASP A 235 1.66 -4.19 -18.27
N TYR A 236 2.07 -5.36 -17.79
CA TYR A 236 1.34 -6.61 -18.03
C TYR A 236 -0.02 -6.65 -17.30
N LEU A 237 -0.06 -6.23 -16.04
CA LEU A 237 -1.30 -6.16 -15.26
C LEU A 237 -2.29 -5.18 -15.90
N HIS A 238 -1.82 -4.01 -16.32
CA HIS A 238 -2.64 -3.00 -17.02
C HIS A 238 -3.24 -3.57 -18.31
N LYS A 239 -2.48 -4.32 -19.10
CA LYS A 239 -3.00 -5.03 -20.29
C LYS A 239 -4.10 -6.04 -19.96
N LYS A 240 -4.05 -6.63 -18.78
CA LYS A 240 -5.07 -7.57 -18.30
C LYS A 240 -6.28 -6.86 -17.70
N GLY A 241 -6.23 -5.53 -17.56
CA GLY A 241 -7.30 -4.71 -16.99
C GLY A 241 -7.28 -4.70 -15.45
N ILE A 242 -6.10 -4.82 -14.84
CA ILE A 242 -5.87 -4.86 -13.40
C ILE A 242 -5.05 -3.65 -12.99
N GLY A 243 -5.53 -2.87 -12.02
CA GLY A 243 -4.79 -1.76 -11.43
C GLY A 243 -3.76 -2.24 -10.40
N VAL A 244 -2.74 -1.42 -10.18
CA VAL A 244 -1.66 -1.71 -9.23
C VAL A 244 -1.55 -0.60 -8.20
N ILE A 245 -1.69 -0.96 -6.93
CA ILE A 245 -1.50 -0.08 -5.78
C ILE A 245 -0.23 -0.52 -5.08
N LEU A 246 0.57 0.43 -4.60
CA LEU A 246 1.73 0.14 -3.77
C LEU A 246 1.50 0.54 -2.32
N ASP A 247 1.99 -0.29 -1.43
CA ASP A 247 2.18 0.06 -0.03
C ASP A 247 3.41 0.98 0.09
N TRP A 248 3.21 2.20 0.55
CA TRP A 248 4.22 3.26 0.63
C TRP A 248 4.36 3.75 2.07
N VAL A 249 5.60 3.81 2.57
CA VAL A 249 5.91 3.97 3.98
C VAL A 249 6.61 5.31 4.26
N PRO A 250 5.91 6.45 4.25
CA PRO A 250 6.51 7.76 4.55
C PRO A 250 6.59 8.07 6.05
N ALA A 251 6.11 7.17 6.90
CA ALA A 251 6.03 7.41 8.34
C ALA A 251 7.38 7.30 9.02
N HIS A 252 8.22 6.37 8.61
CA HIS A 252 9.46 6.05 9.31
C HIS A 252 10.44 5.28 8.42
N PHE A 253 11.67 5.11 8.91
CA PHE A 253 12.72 4.31 8.28
C PHE A 253 13.64 3.66 9.33
N PRO A 254 14.32 2.54 8.99
CA PRO A 254 15.15 1.82 9.94
C PRO A 254 16.46 2.54 10.25
N LYS A 255 17.14 2.09 11.32
CA LYS A 255 18.44 2.62 11.77
C LYS A 255 19.65 1.91 11.16
N ASP A 256 19.46 1.15 10.10
CA ASP A 256 20.55 0.43 9.40
C ASP A 256 21.65 1.41 8.99
N ALA A 257 22.90 1.03 9.26
CA ALA A 257 24.07 1.92 9.09
C ALA A 257 24.25 2.46 7.65
N HIS A 258 23.82 1.69 6.64
CA HIS A 258 23.88 2.08 5.24
C HIS A 258 22.69 2.94 4.79
N GLY A 259 21.64 3.05 5.63
CA GLY A 259 20.38 3.74 5.33
C GLY A 259 20.42 5.23 5.65
N LEU A 260 19.22 5.81 5.84
CA LEU A 260 19.02 7.24 5.97
C LEU A 260 19.36 7.81 7.35
N ALA A 261 19.34 6.97 8.41
CA ALA A 261 19.56 7.44 9.77
C ALA A 261 20.93 8.10 9.93
N ASP A 262 20.95 9.31 10.51
CA ASP A 262 22.15 10.11 10.72
C ASP A 262 23.07 10.14 9.47
N PHE A 263 22.46 10.45 8.31
CA PHE A 263 23.03 10.16 6.99
C PHE A 263 24.42 10.77 6.75
N ASP A 264 24.65 12.00 7.19
CA ASP A 264 25.97 12.68 7.11
C ASP A 264 26.65 12.83 8.49
N GLY A 265 26.26 11.98 9.44
CA GLY A 265 26.67 12.06 10.83
C GLY A 265 25.72 12.93 11.66
N THR A 266 24.67 13.46 11.03
CA THR A 266 23.64 14.28 11.69
C THR A 266 22.24 13.89 11.21
N PRO A 267 21.17 14.21 11.96
CA PRO A 267 19.79 13.88 11.60
C PRO A 267 19.26 14.80 10.50
N ILE A 268 19.63 14.53 9.23
CA ILE A 268 19.17 15.33 8.09
C ILE A 268 17.81 14.89 7.55
N TYR A 269 17.47 13.62 7.59
CA TYR A 269 16.16 13.09 7.16
C TYR A 269 15.15 13.03 8.28
N GLU A 270 15.58 12.77 9.51
CA GLU A 270 14.76 12.66 10.70
C GLU A 270 14.71 13.95 11.52
N TYR A 271 13.73 14.04 12.43
CA TYR A 271 13.75 15.07 13.48
C TYR A 271 14.94 14.88 14.40
N ALA A 272 15.59 15.98 14.78
CA ALA A 272 16.80 15.94 15.60
C ALA A 272 16.53 15.54 17.05
N ASP A 273 15.40 15.96 17.64
CA ASP A 273 15.02 15.56 19.00
C ASP A 273 14.40 14.15 18.97
N PRO A 274 14.95 13.18 19.71
CA PRO A 274 14.43 11.81 19.73
C PRO A 274 12.95 11.70 20.12
N ARG A 275 12.44 12.64 20.91
CA ARG A 275 11.02 12.69 21.30
C ARG A 275 10.10 12.97 20.12
N MET A 276 10.62 13.56 19.04
CA MET A 276 9.92 13.74 17.75
C MET A 276 10.41 12.76 16.70
N GLY A 277 11.69 12.38 16.73
CA GLY A 277 12.41 11.67 15.67
C GLY A 277 12.46 10.15 15.81
N GLU A 278 11.86 9.56 16.84
CA GLU A 278 11.90 8.10 17.04
C GLU A 278 10.53 7.52 17.40
N HIS A 279 10.26 6.31 16.85
CA HIS A 279 9.21 5.42 17.31
C HIS A 279 9.81 4.36 18.25
N PRO A 280 9.58 4.44 19.56
CA PRO A 280 10.18 3.52 20.54
C PRO A 280 9.77 2.06 20.28
N ASP A 281 8.49 1.82 19.98
CA ASP A 281 7.94 0.48 19.78
C ASP A 281 8.48 -0.22 18.51
N TRP A 282 8.78 0.55 17.47
CA TRP A 282 9.27 0.02 16.19
C TRP A 282 10.78 0.10 16.03
N GLY A 283 11.45 0.86 16.92
CA GLY A 283 12.90 1.09 16.85
C GLY A 283 13.35 1.87 15.62
N THR A 284 12.47 2.65 15.01
CA THR A 284 12.70 3.38 13.76
C THR A 284 12.81 4.89 13.96
N LYS A 285 13.34 5.59 12.95
CA LYS A 285 13.39 7.06 12.88
C LYS A 285 12.15 7.61 12.19
N ILE A 286 11.74 8.82 12.55
CA ILE A 286 10.60 9.56 11.96
C ILE A 286 11.14 10.66 11.06
N PHE A 287 10.64 10.73 9.82
CA PHE A 287 10.98 11.80 8.89
C PHE A 287 10.63 13.19 9.44
N ASP A 288 11.50 14.17 9.21
CA ASP A 288 11.25 15.58 9.51
C ASP A 288 10.42 16.24 8.40
N TYR A 289 9.11 16.19 8.54
CA TYR A 289 8.17 16.75 7.55
C TYR A 289 8.24 18.28 7.45
N GLY A 290 8.94 18.95 8.35
CA GLY A 290 9.18 20.39 8.31
C GLY A 290 10.30 20.80 7.35
N LYS A 291 11.24 19.90 7.05
CA LYS A 291 12.35 20.16 6.14
C LYS A 291 11.91 20.09 4.67
N SER A 292 12.24 21.13 3.92
CA SER A 292 11.94 21.21 2.48
C SER A 292 12.57 20.07 1.67
N GLU A 293 13.80 19.72 1.99
CA GLU A 293 14.56 18.65 1.34
C GLU A 293 13.94 17.27 1.59
N VAL A 294 13.43 17.03 2.79
CA VAL A 294 12.73 15.79 3.15
C VAL A 294 11.37 15.70 2.45
N LYS A 295 10.62 16.81 2.37
CA LYS A 295 9.40 16.88 1.55
C LYS A 295 9.69 16.56 0.09
N ASN A 296 10.74 17.13 -0.50
CA ASN A 296 11.17 16.79 -1.86
C ASN A 296 11.47 15.31 -2.02
N PHE A 297 12.19 14.72 -1.06
CA PHE A 297 12.54 13.30 -1.07
C PHE A 297 11.27 12.42 -1.08
N LEU A 298 10.33 12.67 -0.19
CA LEU A 298 9.11 11.87 -0.11
C LEU A 298 8.17 12.09 -1.30
N ILE A 299 7.95 13.36 -1.70
CA ILE A 299 7.09 13.68 -2.85
C ILE A 299 7.69 13.15 -4.16
N GLY A 300 8.99 13.28 -4.34
CA GLY A 300 9.69 12.73 -5.50
C GLY A 300 9.58 11.21 -5.59
N SER A 301 9.69 10.51 -4.45
CA SER A 301 9.46 9.06 -4.38
C SER A 301 8.04 8.69 -4.84
N ALA A 302 7.02 9.33 -4.27
CA ALA A 302 5.63 9.05 -4.64
C ALA A 302 5.37 9.31 -6.14
N LEU A 303 5.91 10.40 -6.68
CA LEU A 303 5.77 10.73 -8.11
C LEU A 303 6.53 9.75 -9.01
N LEU A 304 7.71 9.27 -8.62
CA LEU A 304 8.41 8.22 -9.35
C LEU A 304 7.52 6.99 -9.53
N TRP A 305 6.91 6.50 -8.46
CA TRP A 305 6.05 5.32 -8.53
C TRP A 305 4.82 5.55 -9.41
N ILE A 306 4.17 6.70 -9.30
CA ILE A 306 2.94 7.01 -10.04
C ILE A 306 3.22 7.39 -11.50
N GLU A 307 4.21 8.25 -11.75
CA GLU A 307 4.43 8.83 -13.09
C GLU A 307 5.40 8.01 -13.93
N HIS A 308 6.41 7.40 -13.30
CA HIS A 308 7.39 6.60 -14.02
C HIS A 308 7.00 5.12 -14.11
N TYR A 309 6.56 4.52 -12.98
CA TYR A 309 6.11 3.12 -12.95
C TYR A 309 4.62 2.94 -13.20
N HIS A 310 3.88 3.98 -13.52
CA HIS A 310 2.45 3.98 -13.86
C HIS A 310 1.54 3.41 -12.76
N ILE A 311 1.99 3.39 -11.50
CA ILE A 311 1.20 2.90 -10.36
C ILE A 311 -0.11 3.68 -10.24
N ASP A 312 -1.22 2.98 -9.97
CA ASP A 312 -2.57 3.54 -9.94
C ASP A 312 -2.94 4.16 -8.60
N GLY A 313 -2.21 3.84 -7.55
CA GLY A 313 -2.43 4.42 -6.24
C GLY A 313 -1.37 4.04 -5.23
N LEU A 314 -1.31 4.82 -4.15
CA LEU A 314 -0.47 4.53 -2.99
C LEU A 314 -1.37 4.30 -1.76
N ARG A 315 -1.16 3.18 -1.08
CA ARG A 315 -1.63 2.98 0.27
C ARG A 315 -0.54 3.52 1.20
N VAL A 316 -0.88 4.54 1.96
CA VAL A 316 0.03 5.23 2.87
C VAL A 316 -0.05 4.58 4.24
N ASP A 317 1.05 3.94 4.62
CA ASP A 317 1.20 3.21 5.87
C ASP A 317 1.22 4.14 7.08
N ALA A 318 0.60 3.71 8.18
CA ALA A 318 0.70 4.30 9.51
C ALA A 318 0.44 5.82 9.57
N VAL A 319 -0.56 6.32 8.87
CA VAL A 319 -0.89 7.76 8.80
C VAL A 319 -1.11 8.34 10.20
N ALA A 320 -1.77 7.62 11.11
CA ALA A 320 -1.97 8.07 12.48
C ALA A 320 -0.64 8.38 13.20
N SER A 321 0.40 7.58 12.98
CA SER A 321 1.72 7.78 13.57
C SER A 321 2.41 9.06 13.10
N MET A 322 2.02 9.57 11.93
CA MET A 322 2.51 10.83 11.38
C MET A 322 1.72 12.04 11.91
N LEU A 323 0.41 11.88 12.11
CA LEU A 323 -0.49 12.96 12.53
C LEU A 323 -0.38 13.30 14.01
N TYR A 324 -0.02 12.33 14.85
CA TYR A 324 0.03 12.50 16.30
C TYR A 324 1.46 12.43 16.85
N LEU A 325 1.89 13.51 17.50
CA LEU A 325 3.23 13.63 18.11
C LEU A 325 3.44 12.69 19.30
N ASP A 326 2.35 12.26 19.94
CA ASP A 326 2.31 11.34 21.09
C ASP A 326 2.01 9.89 20.70
N TYR A 327 1.96 9.57 19.40
CA TYR A 327 1.65 8.21 18.95
C TYR A 327 2.67 7.19 19.49
N GLY A 328 2.19 6.18 20.24
CA GLY A 328 3.04 5.14 20.82
C GLY A 328 4.02 5.65 21.89
N LYS A 329 3.78 6.82 22.50
CA LYS A 329 4.66 7.46 23.48
C LYS A 329 3.93 7.73 24.79
N ASN A 330 4.68 7.65 25.88
CA ASN A 330 4.19 7.97 27.21
C ASN A 330 4.26 9.48 27.51
N GLU A 331 3.66 9.90 28.60
CA GLU A 331 3.77 11.28 29.07
C GLU A 331 5.25 11.66 29.31
N GLY A 332 5.68 12.79 28.75
CA GLY A 332 7.06 13.29 28.81
C GLY A 332 8.01 12.74 27.73
N GLU A 333 7.57 11.75 26.92
CA GLU A 333 8.35 11.17 25.82
C GLU A 333 8.06 11.84 24.45
N TRP A 334 7.24 12.87 24.42
CA TRP A 334 6.89 13.62 23.21
C TRP A 334 6.89 15.13 23.46
N ILE A 335 6.91 15.91 22.39
CA ILE A 335 6.92 17.38 22.42
C ILE A 335 5.64 17.89 21.77
N PRO A 336 4.83 18.71 22.46
CA PRO A 336 3.64 19.32 21.87
C PRO A 336 4.02 20.32 20.75
N ASN A 337 3.08 20.56 19.85
CA ASN A 337 3.22 21.58 18.82
C ASN A 337 3.18 23.01 19.43
N LYS A 338 3.38 24.02 18.59
CA LYS A 338 3.40 25.44 19.02
C LYS A 338 2.12 25.95 19.70
N TYR A 339 1.03 25.18 19.64
CA TYR A 339 -0.24 25.49 20.32
C TYR A 339 -0.45 24.65 21.58
N GLY A 340 0.51 23.80 21.96
CA GLY A 340 0.40 22.90 23.10
C GLY A 340 -0.40 21.62 22.83
N GLU A 341 -0.69 21.31 21.57
CA GLU A 341 -1.46 20.13 21.13
C GLU A 341 -0.54 19.00 20.67
N ASN A 342 -1.11 17.79 20.55
CA ASN A 342 -0.41 16.59 20.07
C ASN A 342 -0.42 16.40 18.56
N LYS A 343 -0.96 17.33 17.79
CA LYS A 343 -1.03 17.26 16.33
C LYS A 343 0.29 17.67 15.69
N ASN A 344 0.80 16.85 14.77
CA ASN A 344 1.95 17.21 13.94
C ASN A 344 1.51 18.10 12.76
N LEU A 345 1.67 19.42 12.93
CA LEU A 345 1.22 20.41 11.94
C LEU A 345 1.96 20.28 10.60
N GLU A 346 3.24 19.87 10.65
CA GLU A 346 4.08 19.69 9.46
C GLU A 346 3.64 18.47 8.65
N ALA A 347 3.30 17.37 9.32
CA ALA A 347 2.74 16.19 8.66
C ALA A 347 1.36 16.44 8.04
N ILE A 348 0.52 17.23 8.72
CA ILE A 348 -0.79 17.64 8.18
C ILE A 348 -0.61 18.46 6.89
N GLU A 349 0.30 19.42 6.90
CA GLU A 349 0.60 20.22 5.72
C GLU A 349 1.21 19.37 4.60
N PHE A 350 2.12 18.45 4.95
CA PHE A 350 2.70 17.50 3.99
C PHE A 350 1.62 16.66 3.29
N PHE A 351 0.66 16.09 4.02
CA PHE A 351 -0.43 15.31 3.40
C PHE A 351 -1.30 16.14 2.47
N ARG A 352 -1.66 17.36 2.89
CA ARG A 352 -2.42 18.27 2.03
C ARG A 352 -1.68 18.61 0.75
N HIS A 353 -0.38 18.84 0.86
CA HIS A 353 0.47 19.16 -0.29
C HIS A 353 0.58 17.96 -1.23
N ILE A 354 1.04 16.80 -0.74
CA ILE A 354 1.31 15.63 -1.59
C ILE A 354 0.03 15.10 -2.24
N ASN A 355 -1.07 14.99 -1.50
CA ASN A 355 -2.33 14.46 -2.04
C ASN A 355 -2.92 15.41 -3.09
N THR A 356 -2.91 16.72 -2.84
CA THR A 356 -3.38 17.71 -3.80
C THR A 356 -2.53 17.70 -5.07
N LEU A 357 -1.22 17.61 -4.92
CA LEU A 357 -0.29 17.55 -6.05
C LEU A 357 -0.49 16.31 -6.91
N ILE A 358 -0.49 15.13 -6.27
CA ILE A 358 -0.60 13.84 -6.97
C ILE A 358 -1.93 13.74 -7.70
N LEU A 359 -3.05 13.98 -7.02
CA LEU A 359 -4.38 13.87 -7.60
C LEU A 359 -4.62 14.94 -8.69
N GLY A 360 -4.03 16.12 -8.53
CA GLY A 360 -4.12 17.18 -9.54
C GLY A 360 -3.30 16.91 -10.80
N ARG A 361 -2.09 16.33 -10.66
CA ARG A 361 -1.22 15.99 -11.79
C ARG A 361 -1.61 14.69 -12.49
N ASN A 362 -2.16 13.73 -11.73
CA ASN A 362 -2.42 12.36 -12.18
C ASN A 362 -3.88 11.98 -11.98
N PRO A 363 -4.80 12.50 -12.81
CA PRO A 363 -6.23 12.19 -12.70
C PRO A 363 -6.50 10.68 -12.74
N GLY A 364 -7.40 10.21 -11.88
CA GLY A 364 -7.77 8.82 -11.75
C GLY A 364 -6.85 7.97 -10.87
N THR A 365 -5.75 8.54 -10.37
CA THR A 365 -4.93 7.94 -9.33
C THR A 365 -5.63 8.04 -7.97
N VAL A 366 -5.35 7.12 -7.06
CA VAL A 366 -5.93 7.11 -5.71
C VAL A 366 -4.85 7.17 -4.64
N MET A 367 -5.13 7.93 -3.58
CA MET A 367 -4.33 7.99 -2.35
C MET A 367 -5.15 7.41 -1.21
N ILE A 368 -4.65 6.35 -0.59
CA ILE A 368 -5.37 5.56 0.41
C ILE A 368 -4.67 5.70 1.75
N ALA A 369 -5.40 6.12 2.80
CA ALA A 369 -4.84 6.24 4.13
C ALA A 369 -5.11 4.98 4.97
N GLU A 370 -4.07 4.39 5.54
CA GLU A 370 -4.21 3.56 6.73
C GLU A 370 -4.17 4.48 7.94
N GLU A 371 -5.36 4.83 8.41
CA GLU A 371 -5.53 5.70 9.57
C GLU A 371 -6.57 5.08 10.52
N SER A 372 -6.12 4.65 11.69
CA SER A 372 -6.89 3.83 12.64
C SER A 372 -7.63 4.64 13.72
N THR A 373 -7.45 5.97 13.75
CA THR A 373 -8.02 6.83 14.77
C THR A 373 -9.30 7.52 14.31
N ALA A 374 -9.86 8.36 15.18
CA ALA A 374 -11.01 9.21 14.87
C ALA A 374 -10.60 10.56 14.25
N TRP A 375 -9.45 10.64 13.57
CA TRP A 375 -9.06 11.86 12.86
C TRP A 375 -10.12 12.24 11.82
N PRO A 376 -10.64 13.49 11.86
CA PRO A 376 -11.74 13.87 10.98
C PRO A 376 -11.24 14.25 9.59
N GLN A 377 -12.10 14.06 8.58
CA GLN A 377 -11.89 14.52 7.21
C GLN A 377 -10.57 14.05 6.58
N VAL A 378 -10.19 12.78 6.82
CA VAL A 378 -9.03 12.18 6.15
C VAL A 378 -9.22 12.22 4.64
N THR A 379 -10.45 11.94 4.16
CA THR A 379 -10.83 12.00 2.75
C THR A 379 -11.50 13.32 2.34
N GLY A 380 -11.61 14.27 3.27
CA GLY A 380 -12.12 15.60 3.00
C GLY A 380 -11.15 16.45 2.18
N GLU A 381 -11.70 17.39 1.40
CA GLU A 381 -10.89 18.29 0.57
C GLU A 381 -9.98 19.20 1.41
N ALA A 382 -8.74 19.39 0.96
CA ALA A 382 -7.73 20.19 1.66
C ALA A 382 -8.17 21.64 1.89
N GLN A 383 -8.90 22.24 0.96
CA GLN A 383 -9.42 23.61 1.08
C GLN A 383 -10.43 23.79 2.22
N TYR A 384 -11.08 22.71 2.67
CA TYR A 384 -12.01 22.70 3.80
C TYR A 384 -11.40 22.10 5.09
N GLY A 385 -10.08 21.91 5.09
CA GLY A 385 -9.35 21.44 6.27
C GLY A 385 -9.08 19.94 6.29
N GLY A 386 -9.52 19.19 5.28
CA GLY A 386 -9.25 17.77 5.12
C GLY A 386 -7.80 17.46 4.71
N LEU A 387 -7.46 16.17 4.67
CA LEU A 387 -6.14 15.69 4.24
C LEU A 387 -6.07 15.33 2.76
N ASN A 388 -7.21 15.34 2.07
CA ASN A 388 -7.34 15.08 0.63
C ASN A 388 -6.91 13.67 0.18
N PHE A 389 -7.01 12.66 1.05
CA PHE A 389 -6.94 11.27 0.60
C PHE A 389 -8.16 10.89 -0.23
N THR A 390 -8.01 9.96 -1.16
CA THR A 390 -9.15 9.43 -1.91
C THR A 390 -9.98 8.49 -1.05
N TYR A 391 -9.31 7.60 -0.32
CA TYR A 391 -9.95 6.60 0.55
C TYR A 391 -9.25 6.50 1.90
N LYS A 392 -10.01 5.99 2.87
CA LYS A 392 -9.52 5.58 4.18
C LYS A 392 -9.88 4.12 4.44
N TRP A 393 -8.95 3.32 4.97
CA TRP A 393 -9.26 2.01 5.51
C TRP A 393 -10.25 2.11 6.66
N ASN A 394 -11.33 1.32 6.62
CA ASN A 394 -12.32 1.29 7.71
C ASN A 394 -11.89 0.28 8.78
N MET A 395 -10.95 0.67 9.63
CA MET A 395 -10.44 -0.15 10.73
C MET A 395 -11.52 -0.40 11.80
N GLY A 396 -12.41 0.57 12.03
CA GLY A 396 -13.53 0.43 12.97
C GLY A 396 -14.49 -0.67 12.54
N TRP A 397 -14.91 -0.66 11.28
CA TRP A 397 -15.72 -1.75 10.72
C TRP A 397 -15.01 -3.11 10.83
N MET A 398 -13.72 -3.15 10.52
CA MET A 398 -12.94 -4.39 10.58
C MET A 398 -12.95 -5.00 11.98
N HIS A 399 -12.68 -4.21 13.01
CA HIS A 399 -12.68 -4.68 14.40
C HIS A 399 -14.07 -5.19 14.81
N ASP A 400 -15.13 -4.43 14.56
CA ASP A 400 -16.49 -4.82 14.90
C ASP A 400 -16.93 -6.09 14.17
N PHE A 401 -16.62 -6.17 12.87
CA PHE A 401 -16.90 -7.35 12.04
C PHE A 401 -16.19 -8.60 12.58
N LEU A 402 -14.88 -8.52 12.81
CA LEU A 402 -14.10 -9.65 13.29
C LEU A 402 -14.51 -10.07 14.71
N ASP A 403 -14.77 -9.09 15.58
CA ASP A 403 -15.25 -9.38 16.92
C ASP A 403 -16.59 -10.12 16.92
N TYR A 404 -17.51 -9.72 16.03
CA TYR A 404 -18.78 -10.42 15.87
C TYR A 404 -18.59 -11.82 15.27
N MET A 405 -17.78 -11.94 14.22
CA MET A 405 -17.60 -13.21 13.52
C MET A 405 -16.92 -14.29 14.36
N LYS A 406 -16.06 -13.92 15.31
CA LYS A 406 -15.40 -14.83 16.27
C LYS A 406 -16.35 -15.41 17.31
N LEU A 407 -17.49 -14.74 17.55
CA LEU A 407 -18.43 -15.18 18.59
C LEU A 407 -19.10 -16.50 18.20
N ASP A 408 -19.23 -17.38 19.20
CA ASP A 408 -20.21 -18.47 19.09
C ASP A 408 -21.58 -17.87 18.72
N PRO A 409 -22.32 -18.46 17.76
CA PRO A 409 -23.60 -17.93 17.30
C PRO A 409 -24.61 -17.67 18.43
N TYR A 410 -24.53 -18.41 19.53
CA TYR A 410 -25.38 -18.21 20.71
C TYR A 410 -25.27 -16.82 21.33
N PHE A 411 -24.06 -16.22 21.32
CA PHE A 411 -23.79 -14.90 21.90
C PHE A 411 -23.97 -13.73 20.92
N ARG A 412 -24.23 -14.01 19.65
CA ARG A 412 -24.33 -12.98 18.61
C ARG A 412 -25.52 -12.04 18.81
N LYS A 413 -26.63 -12.56 19.36
CA LYS A 413 -27.83 -11.74 19.68
C LYS A 413 -27.50 -10.52 20.57
N ASP A 414 -26.61 -10.70 21.55
CA ASP A 414 -26.23 -9.65 22.49
C ASP A 414 -25.18 -8.68 21.91
N ASN A 415 -24.61 -9.02 20.75
CA ASN A 415 -23.59 -8.25 20.03
C ASN A 415 -24.05 -7.80 18.64
N HIS A 416 -25.34 -7.86 18.39
CA HIS A 416 -25.96 -7.59 17.07
C HIS A 416 -25.58 -6.21 16.51
N HIS A 417 -25.46 -5.21 17.36
CA HIS A 417 -25.10 -3.84 17.01
C HIS A 417 -23.71 -3.71 16.35
N LYS A 418 -22.76 -4.62 16.60
CA LYS A 418 -21.43 -4.59 15.97
C LYS A 418 -21.51 -4.61 14.45
N MET A 419 -22.45 -5.34 13.88
CA MET A 419 -22.62 -5.43 12.43
C MET A 419 -23.36 -4.23 11.82
N THR A 420 -24.08 -3.46 12.63
CA THR A 420 -24.87 -2.31 12.16
C THR A 420 -24.22 -0.97 12.45
N PHE A 421 -23.31 -0.91 13.41
CA PHE A 421 -22.72 0.34 13.92
C PHE A 421 -21.99 1.15 12.84
N ALA A 422 -21.26 0.49 11.95
CA ALA A 422 -20.50 1.17 10.88
C ALA A 422 -21.39 2.05 9.98
N MET A 423 -22.66 1.71 9.82
CA MET A 423 -23.59 2.55 9.03
C MET A 423 -23.90 3.89 9.69
N SER A 424 -23.65 4.06 11.00
CA SER A 424 -23.84 5.33 11.70
C SER A 424 -22.83 6.40 11.28
N TYR A 425 -21.67 5.99 10.79
CA TYR A 425 -20.58 6.89 10.36
C TYR A 425 -20.14 6.70 8.90
N ASN A 426 -20.78 5.80 8.15
CA ASN A 426 -20.36 5.45 6.78
C ASN A 426 -20.24 6.66 5.84
N GLY A 427 -21.04 7.71 6.05
CA GLY A 427 -20.99 8.94 5.25
C GLY A 427 -19.91 9.95 5.67
N SER A 428 -19.11 9.66 6.70
CA SER A 428 -18.09 10.60 7.19
C SER A 428 -16.81 10.61 6.35
N GLU A 429 -16.50 9.51 5.71
CA GLU A 429 -15.30 9.31 4.89
C GLU A 429 -15.62 8.42 3.68
N HIS A 430 -14.73 8.38 2.71
CA HIS A 430 -14.76 7.38 1.64
C HIS A 430 -13.97 6.14 2.07
N TYR A 431 -14.69 5.08 2.43
CA TYR A 431 -14.09 3.92 3.06
C TYR A 431 -13.74 2.78 2.08
N ILE A 432 -12.65 2.06 2.44
CA ILE A 432 -12.37 0.70 1.98
C ILE A 432 -12.59 -0.23 3.17
N LEU A 433 -13.45 -1.23 3.03
CA LEU A 433 -13.60 -2.30 4.01
C LEU A 433 -12.43 -3.26 3.83
N VAL A 434 -11.64 -3.43 4.88
CA VAL A 434 -10.37 -4.15 4.81
C VAL A 434 -10.36 -5.37 5.72
N LEU A 435 -9.87 -6.48 5.19
CA LEU A 435 -9.40 -7.63 5.94
C LEU A 435 -7.94 -7.85 5.52
N SER A 436 -7.05 -7.06 6.10
CA SER A 436 -5.65 -6.94 5.71
C SER A 436 -4.75 -8.04 6.27
N HIS A 437 -3.46 -8.00 5.88
CA HIS A 437 -2.41 -8.89 6.38
C HIS A 437 -2.29 -8.87 7.91
N ASP A 438 -2.45 -7.71 8.57
CA ASP A 438 -2.32 -7.55 10.02
C ASP A 438 -3.29 -8.43 10.83
N GLU A 439 -4.40 -8.84 10.22
CA GLU A 439 -5.42 -9.61 10.90
C GLU A 439 -5.18 -11.13 10.88
N VAL A 440 -4.17 -11.60 10.18
CA VAL A 440 -3.87 -13.04 10.01
C VAL A 440 -2.44 -13.42 10.41
N VAL A 441 -1.86 -12.66 11.33
CA VAL A 441 -0.50 -12.83 11.87
C VAL A 441 -0.48 -12.68 13.39
N HIS A 442 0.64 -12.94 14.01
CA HIS A 442 0.91 -12.65 15.43
C HIS A 442 -0.11 -13.24 16.41
N LEU A 443 -0.44 -14.52 16.22
CA LEU A 443 -1.40 -15.27 17.07
C LEU A 443 -2.85 -14.75 17.01
N LYS A 444 -3.19 -14.00 15.96
CA LYS A 444 -4.56 -13.56 15.71
C LYS A 444 -5.42 -14.62 14.99
N CYS A 445 -4.85 -15.76 14.62
CA CYS A 445 -5.41 -16.82 13.78
C CYS A 445 -5.59 -16.43 12.30
N SER A 446 -5.57 -17.43 11.41
CA SER A 446 -5.99 -17.23 10.03
C SER A 446 -7.49 -16.90 9.98
N MET A 447 -7.97 -16.33 8.86
CA MET A 447 -9.36 -15.88 8.75
C MET A 447 -10.36 -17.01 9.02
N ILE A 448 -10.13 -18.20 8.46
CA ILE A 448 -11.00 -19.36 8.67
C ILE A 448 -10.96 -19.86 10.13
N ASN A 449 -9.79 -19.78 10.78
CA ASN A 449 -9.66 -20.23 12.17
C ASN A 449 -10.14 -19.22 13.22
N LYS A 450 -10.50 -18.01 12.81
CA LYS A 450 -11.27 -17.09 13.65
C LYS A 450 -12.73 -17.52 13.79
N MET A 451 -13.25 -18.29 12.82
CA MET A 451 -14.65 -18.70 12.79
C MET A 451 -14.90 -19.81 13.81
N PRO A 452 -16.01 -19.76 14.58
CA PRO A 452 -16.39 -20.78 15.53
C PRO A 452 -16.99 -22.01 14.85
N GLY A 453 -17.07 -23.12 15.59
CA GLY A 453 -17.71 -24.35 15.15
C GLY A 453 -16.76 -25.36 14.53
N GLU A 454 -17.34 -26.42 13.98
CA GLU A 454 -16.63 -27.45 13.22
C GLU A 454 -16.27 -26.93 11.82
N GLU A 455 -15.54 -27.72 11.06
CA GLU A 455 -15.00 -27.25 9.75
C GLU A 455 -16.10 -26.71 8.82
N ALA A 456 -17.19 -27.46 8.64
CA ALA A 456 -18.29 -27.02 7.78
C ALA A 456 -18.94 -25.73 8.27
N ASP A 457 -19.11 -25.58 9.60
CA ASP A 457 -19.65 -24.36 10.21
C ASP A 457 -18.75 -23.15 9.97
N LYS A 458 -17.44 -23.34 10.08
CA LYS A 458 -16.44 -22.27 9.83
C LYS A 458 -16.57 -21.73 8.40
N PHE A 459 -16.64 -22.62 7.41
CA PHE A 459 -16.79 -22.21 6.00
C PHE A 459 -18.14 -21.58 5.72
N ALA A 460 -19.23 -22.11 6.27
CA ALA A 460 -20.56 -21.51 6.15
C ALA A 460 -20.59 -20.10 6.75
N ASN A 461 -20.01 -19.94 7.95
CA ASN A 461 -19.92 -18.66 8.64
C ASN A 461 -19.09 -17.64 7.85
N LEU A 462 -17.91 -18.03 7.34
CA LEU A 462 -17.04 -17.15 6.58
C LEU A 462 -17.69 -16.71 5.25
N LYS A 463 -18.38 -17.61 4.56
CA LYS A 463 -19.14 -17.24 3.35
C LYS A 463 -20.24 -16.22 3.65
N ALA A 464 -20.99 -16.40 4.73
CA ALA A 464 -21.99 -15.41 5.17
C ALA A 464 -21.36 -14.05 5.50
N GLY A 465 -20.20 -14.05 6.19
CA GLY A 465 -19.43 -12.84 6.48
C GLY A 465 -18.96 -12.11 5.23
N TYR A 466 -18.39 -12.82 4.28
CA TYR A 466 -17.94 -12.23 3.01
C TYR A 466 -19.10 -11.67 2.17
N ALA A 467 -20.24 -12.35 2.16
CA ALA A 467 -21.44 -11.81 1.49
C ALA A 467 -21.91 -10.52 2.15
N PHE A 468 -21.93 -10.45 3.48
CA PHE A 468 -22.25 -9.23 4.21
C PHE A 468 -21.26 -8.11 3.91
N MET A 469 -19.95 -8.39 3.94
CA MET A 469 -18.90 -7.42 3.57
C MET A 469 -19.11 -6.89 2.16
N MET A 470 -19.37 -7.76 1.18
CA MET A 470 -19.58 -7.33 -0.21
C MET A 470 -20.84 -6.49 -0.37
N GLY A 471 -21.90 -6.78 0.41
CA GLY A 471 -23.12 -5.97 0.43
C GLY A 471 -23.01 -4.66 1.18
N HIS A 472 -22.14 -4.55 2.17
CA HIS A 472 -21.95 -3.31 2.94
C HIS A 472 -21.32 -2.20 2.05
N PRO A 473 -21.75 -0.92 2.19
CA PRO A 473 -21.11 0.19 1.47
C PRO A 473 -19.61 0.30 1.75
N GLY A 474 -18.86 0.71 0.74
CA GLY A 474 -17.40 0.85 0.76
C GLY A 474 -16.71 -0.05 -0.25
N LYS A 475 -15.48 0.31 -0.66
CA LYS A 475 -14.63 -0.54 -1.49
C LYS A 475 -14.15 -1.75 -0.68
N LYS A 476 -13.50 -2.71 -1.29
CA LYS A 476 -13.21 -4.01 -0.67
C LYS A 476 -11.72 -4.34 -0.75
N LEU A 477 -11.18 -4.93 0.31
CA LEU A 477 -9.84 -5.49 0.33
C LEU A 477 -9.82 -6.82 1.07
N LEU A 478 -9.26 -7.84 0.42
CA LEU A 478 -8.91 -9.12 1.03
C LEU A 478 -7.41 -9.37 0.87
N PHE A 479 -6.76 -9.76 1.95
CA PHE A 479 -5.39 -10.24 1.90
C PHE A 479 -5.31 -11.65 1.30
N MET A 480 -4.25 -11.93 0.56
CA MET A 480 -3.99 -13.23 -0.06
C MET A 480 -4.14 -14.39 0.93
N GLY A 481 -4.69 -15.51 0.46
CA GLY A 481 -4.95 -16.70 1.28
C GLY A 481 -6.28 -16.71 2.03
N GLN A 482 -6.93 -15.55 2.19
CA GLN A 482 -8.25 -15.49 2.84
C GLN A 482 -9.36 -16.02 1.93
N ASP A 483 -9.23 -15.84 0.64
CA ASP A 483 -10.16 -16.32 -0.38
C ASP A 483 -10.08 -17.82 -0.65
N ILE A 484 -9.03 -18.49 -0.17
CA ILE A 484 -8.90 -19.96 -0.21
C ILE A 484 -9.08 -20.62 1.15
N GLY A 485 -9.35 -19.84 2.21
CA GLY A 485 -9.53 -20.37 3.56
C GLY A 485 -8.29 -21.06 4.12
N GLN A 486 -7.11 -20.47 3.94
CA GLN A 486 -5.87 -21.00 4.48
C GLN A 486 -5.96 -21.20 6.00
N TYR A 487 -5.55 -22.39 6.50
CA TYR A 487 -5.65 -22.70 7.92
C TYR A 487 -4.55 -22.09 8.78
N ARG A 488 -3.33 -22.00 8.25
CA ARG A 488 -2.20 -21.38 8.97
C ARG A 488 -2.27 -19.86 8.87
N GLU A 489 -1.78 -19.18 9.90
CA GLU A 489 -1.46 -17.76 9.78
C GLU A 489 -0.46 -17.53 8.64
N TRP A 490 -0.54 -16.33 8.04
CA TRP A 490 0.43 -15.92 7.04
C TRP A 490 1.85 -15.81 7.64
N SER A 491 2.85 -16.07 6.83
CA SER A 491 4.27 -15.83 7.12
C SER A 491 4.99 -15.52 5.82
N GLU A 492 5.87 -14.54 5.88
CA GLU A 492 6.76 -14.16 4.78
C GLU A 492 7.76 -15.26 4.40
N GLU A 493 8.02 -16.18 5.30
CA GLU A 493 9.01 -17.26 5.12
C GLU A 493 8.57 -18.39 4.19
N ARG A 494 7.28 -18.45 3.86
CA ARG A 494 6.71 -19.54 3.05
C ARG A 494 5.62 -19.06 2.11
N GLU A 495 5.36 -19.82 1.05
CA GLU A 495 4.23 -19.56 0.17
C GLU A 495 2.88 -19.88 0.84
N LEU A 496 1.78 -19.42 0.22
CA LEU A 496 0.43 -19.81 0.59
C LEU A 496 0.24 -21.32 0.49
N ASP A 497 -0.66 -21.84 1.31
CA ASP A 497 -0.99 -23.27 1.36
C ASP A 497 -1.92 -23.69 0.19
N TRP A 498 -1.48 -23.50 -1.06
CA TRP A 498 -2.30 -23.78 -2.24
C TRP A 498 -2.91 -25.18 -2.27
N TYR A 499 -2.26 -26.15 -1.61
CA TYR A 499 -2.76 -27.53 -1.49
C TYR A 499 -4.11 -27.63 -0.76
N VAL A 500 -4.51 -26.62 0.03
CA VAL A 500 -5.80 -26.63 0.71
C VAL A 500 -6.98 -26.66 -0.27
N LEU A 501 -6.76 -26.24 -1.51
CA LEU A 501 -7.78 -26.31 -2.57
C LEU A 501 -8.14 -27.74 -3.02
N GLU A 502 -7.40 -28.76 -2.55
CA GLU A 502 -7.80 -30.14 -2.69
C GLU A 502 -8.97 -30.51 -1.76
N ASN A 503 -9.17 -29.74 -0.68
CA ASN A 503 -10.32 -29.89 0.22
C ASN A 503 -11.57 -29.22 -0.39
N PRO A 504 -12.70 -29.95 -0.50
CA PRO A 504 -13.93 -29.41 -1.08
C PRO A 504 -14.45 -28.13 -0.42
N HIS A 505 -14.28 -27.96 0.90
CA HIS A 505 -14.71 -26.75 1.61
C HIS A 505 -13.91 -25.53 1.18
N ASN A 506 -12.57 -25.65 1.09
CA ASN A 506 -11.70 -24.57 0.62
C ASN A 506 -12.00 -24.23 -0.84
N LYS A 507 -12.17 -25.24 -1.70
CA LYS A 507 -12.54 -25.05 -3.09
C LYS A 507 -13.89 -24.36 -3.21
N GLY A 508 -14.88 -24.79 -2.42
CA GLY A 508 -16.21 -24.16 -2.37
C GLY A 508 -16.16 -22.71 -1.92
N LEU A 509 -15.31 -22.37 -0.95
CA LEU A 509 -15.09 -20.98 -0.52
C LEU A 509 -14.48 -20.13 -1.65
N GLN A 510 -13.46 -20.65 -2.33
CA GLN A 510 -12.82 -19.95 -3.44
C GLN A 510 -13.83 -19.64 -4.56
N GLU A 511 -14.62 -20.62 -4.98
CA GLU A 511 -15.65 -20.42 -6.02
C GLU A 511 -16.72 -19.44 -5.55
N PHE A 512 -17.11 -19.48 -4.27
CA PHE A 512 -18.05 -18.52 -3.70
C PHE A 512 -17.51 -17.09 -3.72
N VAL A 513 -16.26 -16.86 -3.28
CA VAL A 513 -15.62 -15.54 -3.32
C VAL A 513 -15.50 -15.04 -4.75
N LYS A 514 -15.13 -15.92 -5.69
CA LYS A 514 -15.08 -15.61 -7.11
C LYS A 514 -16.43 -15.12 -7.62
N GLU A 515 -17.51 -15.81 -7.34
CA GLU A 515 -18.85 -15.40 -7.77
C GLU A 515 -19.27 -14.07 -7.11
N LEU A 516 -18.99 -13.87 -5.83
CA LEU A 516 -19.21 -12.60 -5.13
C LEU A 516 -18.50 -11.42 -5.81
N LEU A 517 -17.24 -11.60 -6.18
CA LEU A 517 -16.44 -10.55 -6.84
C LEU A 517 -16.98 -10.23 -8.25
N HIS A 518 -17.41 -11.25 -8.99
CA HIS A 518 -18.05 -11.05 -10.29
C HIS A 518 -19.40 -10.34 -10.16
N ILE A 519 -20.21 -10.68 -9.16
CA ILE A 519 -21.47 -9.99 -8.83
C ILE A 519 -21.18 -8.53 -8.44
N TYR A 520 -20.19 -8.29 -7.57
CA TYR A 520 -19.78 -6.96 -7.16
C TYR A 520 -19.47 -6.06 -8.37
N ARG A 521 -18.69 -6.56 -9.32
CA ARG A 521 -18.34 -5.82 -10.54
C ARG A 521 -19.50 -5.62 -11.52
N LYS A 522 -20.41 -6.59 -11.57
CA LYS A 522 -21.51 -6.63 -12.54
C LYS A 522 -22.64 -5.66 -12.20
N TYR A 523 -22.93 -5.50 -10.90
CA TYR A 523 -24.10 -4.76 -10.45
C TYR A 523 -23.71 -3.40 -9.85
N PRO A 524 -24.03 -2.28 -10.55
CA PRO A 524 -23.68 -0.92 -10.10
C PRO A 524 -24.14 -0.56 -8.70
N CYS A 525 -25.28 -1.10 -8.25
CA CYS A 525 -25.76 -0.90 -6.89
C CYS A 525 -24.78 -1.33 -5.80
N MET A 526 -23.80 -2.15 -6.13
CA MET A 526 -22.81 -2.64 -5.17
C MET A 526 -21.70 -1.62 -4.87
N TYR A 527 -21.52 -0.60 -5.73
CA TYR A 527 -20.36 0.30 -5.61
C TYR A 527 -20.61 1.77 -6.00
N GLU A 528 -21.70 2.11 -6.72
CA GLU A 528 -21.90 3.48 -7.24
C GLU A 528 -22.20 4.50 -6.16
N LEU A 529 -22.86 4.07 -5.08
CA LEU A 529 -23.37 4.94 -4.01
C LEU A 529 -22.88 4.46 -2.64
N ASP A 530 -21.56 4.32 -2.48
CA ASP A 530 -20.95 3.87 -1.22
C ASP A 530 -20.87 4.97 -0.16
N GLY A 531 -20.71 6.23 -0.59
CA GLY A 531 -20.65 7.38 0.30
C GLY A 531 -22.02 8.04 0.47
N GLY A 532 -22.61 7.96 1.63
CA GLY A 532 -23.92 8.55 1.90
C GLY A 532 -25.06 7.52 2.02
N GLY A 533 -26.22 7.97 2.49
CA GLY A 533 -27.34 7.06 2.79
C GLY A 533 -28.18 6.62 1.59
N GLU A 534 -27.94 7.18 0.40
CA GLU A 534 -28.81 6.95 -0.76
C GLU A 534 -28.67 5.53 -1.35
N GLY A 535 -27.48 4.96 -1.29
CA GLY A 535 -27.15 3.65 -1.85
C GLY A 535 -27.49 2.47 -0.95
N PHE A 536 -27.95 2.71 0.28
CA PHE A 536 -28.20 1.67 1.27
C PHE A 536 -29.50 1.92 2.03
N GLU A 537 -30.21 0.84 2.33
CA GLU A 537 -31.41 0.88 3.18
C GLU A 537 -31.53 -0.40 3.99
N TRP A 538 -31.60 -0.27 5.33
CA TRP A 538 -31.97 -1.39 6.16
C TRP A 538 -33.42 -1.79 5.89
N ILE A 539 -33.65 -3.08 5.63
CA ILE A 539 -35.00 -3.67 5.65
C ILE A 539 -35.32 -4.11 7.07
N ASN A 540 -34.39 -4.80 7.71
CA ASN A 540 -34.45 -5.14 9.12
C ASN A 540 -33.03 -5.21 9.70
N ALA A 541 -32.74 -4.29 10.61
CA ALA A 541 -31.47 -4.21 11.35
C ALA A 541 -31.60 -4.78 12.78
N ASP A 542 -32.80 -5.14 13.23
CA ASP A 542 -33.09 -5.36 14.65
C ASP A 542 -33.48 -6.79 15.00
N ASP A 543 -33.33 -7.75 14.08
CA ASP A 543 -33.64 -9.19 14.36
C ASP A 543 -32.50 -9.85 15.12
N ALA A 544 -32.16 -9.30 16.28
CA ALA A 544 -31.06 -9.75 17.12
C ALA A 544 -31.27 -11.18 17.64
N ASP A 545 -32.50 -11.54 18.05
CA ASP A 545 -32.82 -12.87 18.57
C ASP A 545 -32.52 -13.99 17.59
N ARG A 546 -32.58 -13.71 16.29
CA ARG A 546 -32.27 -14.66 15.23
C ARG A 546 -30.90 -14.41 14.58
N SER A 547 -30.23 -13.29 14.93
CA SER A 547 -28.99 -12.83 14.29
C SER A 547 -29.12 -12.74 12.76
N ILE A 548 -30.23 -12.17 12.29
CA ILE A 548 -30.52 -11.96 10.87
C ILE A 548 -30.48 -10.47 10.54
N TYR A 549 -29.84 -10.16 9.43
CA TYR A 549 -29.78 -8.81 8.87
C TYR A 549 -30.36 -8.83 7.47
N SER A 550 -31.17 -7.84 7.13
CA SER A 550 -31.60 -7.64 5.76
C SER A 550 -31.52 -6.19 5.36
N PHE A 551 -31.02 -5.94 4.16
CA PHE A 551 -30.82 -4.60 3.62
C PHE A 551 -30.84 -4.60 2.09
N VAL A 552 -30.99 -3.42 1.52
CA VAL A 552 -30.98 -3.21 0.06
C VAL A 552 -29.83 -2.30 -0.34
N ARG A 553 -29.10 -2.71 -1.37
CA ARG A 553 -28.20 -1.84 -2.14
C ARG A 553 -28.96 -1.27 -3.33
N LYS A 554 -28.79 0.04 -3.54
CA LYS A 554 -29.49 0.78 -4.59
C LYS A 554 -28.49 1.34 -5.59
N SER A 555 -28.87 1.29 -6.88
CA SER A 555 -28.14 1.96 -7.95
C SER A 555 -28.66 3.38 -8.20
N LYS A 556 -27.87 4.22 -8.83
CA LYS A 556 -28.28 5.59 -9.23
C LYS A 556 -29.55 5.60 -10.09
N ASP A 557 -29.67 4.64 -10.99
CA ASP A 557 -30.83 4.54 -11.89
C ASP A 557 -32.06 3.87 -11.23
N GLY A 558 -31.92 3.35 -10.02
CA GLY A 558 -32.95 2.66 -9.23
C GLY A 558 -33.50 1.39 -9.85
N LYS A 559 -32.85 0.82 -10.89
CA LYS A 559 -33.36 -0.33 -11.64
C LYS A 559 -32.77 -1.65 -11.17
N ASN A 560 -31.51 -1.67 -10.79
CA ASN A 560 -30.74 -2.87 -10.45
C ASN A 560 -30.39 -2.89 -8.97
N ASN A 561 -31.41 -2.84 -8.12
CA ASN A 561 -31.24 -2.94 -6.68
C ASN A 561 -31.04 -4.39 -6.25
N MET A 562 -30.28 -4.63 -5.19
CA MET A 562 -30.01 -5.96 -4.66
C MET A 562 -30.41 -6.03 -3.19
N LEU A 563 -31.20 -7.05 -2.86
CA LEU A 563 -31.59 -7.37 -1.48
C LEU A 563 -30.61 -8.41 -0.92
N PHE A 564 -30.10 -8.14 0.26
CA PHE A 564 -29.29 -9.05 1.06
C PHE A 564 -30.09 -9.56 2.25
N VAL A 565 -30.00 -10.87 2.52
CA VAL A 565 -30.54 -11.50 3.71
C VAL A 565 -29.45 -12.41 4.28
N CYS A 566 -28.96 -12.07 5.46
CA CYS A 566 -27.83 -12.75 6.09
C CYS A 566 -28.25 -13.38 7.41
N ASN A 567 -28.21 -14.71 7.49
CA ASN A 567 -28.44 -15.48 8.71
C ASN A 567 -27.08 -15.90 9.31
N PHE A 568 -26.74 -15.34 10.45
CA PHE A 568 -25.48 -15.62 11.15
C PHE A 568 -25.62 -16.69 12.24
N THR A 569 -26.58 -17.60 12.08
CA THR A 569 -26.74 -18.78 12.96
C THR A 569 -26.79 -20.06 12.12
N PRO A 570 -26.42 -21.23 12.69
CA PRO A 570 -26.57 -22.52 12.01
C PRO A 570 -28.01 -23.03 11.97
N VAL A 571 -28.98 -22.22 12.42
CA VAL A 571 -30.37 -22.61 12.51
C VAL A 571 -31.10 -22.27 11.22
N ALA A 572 -31.59 -23.28 10.51
CA ALA A 572 -32.47 -23.07 9.36
C ALA A 572 -33.76 -22.34 9.78
N ARG A 573 -34.21 -21.41 8.96
CA ARG A 573 -35.40 -20.58 9.22
C ARG A 573 -36.42 -20.73 8.08
N PRO A 574 -37.07 -21.90 7.95
CA PRO A 574 -38.15 -22.06 6.97
C PRO A 574 -39.24 -21.02 7.23
N ASP A 575 -39.88 -20.55 6.18
CA ASP A 575 -40.93 -19.51 6.22
C ASP A 575 -40.50 -18.15 6.80
N TYR A 576 -39.20 -17.84 6.84
CA TYR A 576 -38.72 -16.51 7.25
C TYR A 576 -39.26 -15.41 6.30
N ARG A 577 -39.93 -14.42 6.88
CA ARG A 577 -40.53 -13.32 6.10
C ARG A 577 -39.57 -12.12 6.01
N VAL A 578 -39.23 -11.77 4.79
CA VAL A 578 -38.38 -10.61 4.51
C VAL A 578 -39.21 -9.47 3.94
N GLY A 579 -39.01 -8.27 4.46
CA GLY A 579 -39.53 -7.04 3.84
C GLY A 579 -38.89 -6.82 2.48
N VAL A 580 -39.63 -6.24 1.55
CA VAL A 580 -39.12 -5.86 0.23
C VAL A 580 -39.55 -4.43 -0.13
N PRO A 581 -38.71 -3.63 -0.78
CA PRO A 581 -39.00 -2.22 -1.10
C PRO A 581 -40.21 -2.05 -2.02
N LYS A 582 -40.48 -3.02 -2.87
CA LYS A 582 -41.57 -2.97 -3.87
C LYS A 582 -42.15 -4.37 -4.09
N LYS A 583 -43.47 -4.44 -4.31
CA LYS A 583 -44.17 -5.66 -4.70
C LYS A 583 -43.79 -6.01 -6.15
N LYS A 584 -42.75 -6.81 -6.32
CA LYS A 584 -42.22 -7.28 -7.63
C LYS A 584 -41.73 -8.72 -7.51
N THR A 585 -41.42 -9.33 -8.63
CA THR A 585 -40.68 -10.60 -8.67
C THR A 585 -39.21 -10.33 -8.33
N TYR A 586 -38.66 -11.10 -7.42
CA TYR A 586 -37.26 -11.11 -7.06
C TYR A 586 -36.63 -12.40 -7.61
N LYS A 587 -35.39 -12.31 -8.06
CA LYS A 587 -34.61 -13.45 -8.54
C LYS A 587 -33.48 -13.68 -7.54
N LEU A 588 -33.30 -14.91 -7.09
CA LEU A 588 -32.11 -15.32 -6.36
C LEU A 588 -30.89 -15.16 -7.28
N VAL A 589 -29.86 -14.46 -6.80
CA VAL A 589 -28.63 -14.20 -7.54
C VAL A 589 -27.50 -15.07 -7.00
N LEU A 590 -27.41 -15.21 -5.69
CA LEU A 590 -26.40 -16.03 -5.02
C LEU A 590 -26.96 -16.57 -3.71
N ASP A 591 -26.65 -17.84 -3.44
CA ASP A 591 -26.93 -18.52 -2.19
C ASP A 591 -25.63 -19.12 -1.65
N SER A 592 -25.20 -18.70 -0.45
CA SER A 592 -23.97 -19.19 0.17
C SER A 592 -24.04 -20.63 0.64
N ASP A 593 -25.27 -21.18 0.76
CA ASP A 593 -25.52 -22.56 1.12
C ASP A 593 -25.74 -23.51 -0.07
N ALA A 594 -25.57 -22.99 -1.31
CA ALA A 594 -25.69 -23.83 -2.49
C ALA A 594 -24.62 -24.94 -2.52
N ALA A 595 -25.01 -26.10 -3.02
CA ALA A 595 -24.14 -27.29 -3.05
C ALA A 595 -22.85 -27.07 -3.84
N GLU A 596 -22.90 -26.24 -4.88
CA GLU A 596 -21.72 -25.87 -5.68
C GLU A 596 -20.63 -25.13 -4.87
N PHE A 597 -21.00 -24.52 -3.75
CA PHE A 597 -20.08 -23.85 -2.81
C PHE A 597 -19.82 -24.69 -1.54
N GLY A 598 -20.13 -25.98 -1.58
CA GLY A 598 -19.97 -26.90 -0.44
C GLY A 598 -20.99 -26.71 0.68
N GLY A 599 -22.13 -26.11 0.38
CA GLY A 599 -23.26 -25.99 1.29
C GLY A 599 -24.20 -27.22 1.23
N GLU A 600 -25.28 -27.22 2.04
CA GLU A 600 -26.26 -28.31 2.11
C GLU A 600 -27.26 -28.26 0.96
N GLY A 601 -27.40 -27.15 0.28
CA GLY A 601 -28.29 -26.96 -0.86
C GLY A 601 -29.77 -27.02 -0.49
N THR A 602 -30.13 -26.45 0.64
CA THR A 602 -31.48 -26.49 1.19
C THR A 602 -32.48 -25.60 0.44
N GLU A 603 -32.02 -24.66 -0.37
CA GLU A 603 -32.87 -23.82 -1.22
C GLU A 603 -33.31 -24.55 -2.50
N LYS A 604 -34.60 -24.45 -2.81
CA LYS A 604 -35.20 -24.97 -4.05
C LYS A 604 -35.90 -23.88 -4.84
#